data_efc0f9171355e1c972b54923a3ff4587
#
_entry.id   efc0f9171355e1c972b54923a3ff4587
#
_cell.length_a   1.000
_cell.length_b   1.000
_cell.length_c   1.000
_cell.angle_alpha   90.00
_cell.angle_beta   90.00
_cell.angle_gamma   90.00
#
_symmetry.space_group_name_H-M   'P 1'
#
loop_
_entity.id
_entity.type
_entity.pdbx_description
1 polymer ?
#
loop_
_entity_poly.entity_id
_entity_poly.type
_entity_poly.pdbx_seq_one_letter_code
_entity_poly.pdbx_strand_id
1 'polypeptide(L)'
;MTEKFFNNRTAFIVLLTACFIVFVSMGVRQTFGLFFDYFKEDLNISRTQAGLAIAIQAIVWGLMSFFIGIFADRFGARYASFIALMVYALGIFLIPFSSESGIPFQIYLGIFTGIGLAGAAAPMLVPTVSKHFPNHNRAKASGLVTASASTGMFLFPLIAVYFLKITLWSKVLLIFVAFLVIAAIISLFLKKPDTATQTSQTVKSQDQSLQEALKEAFAHKGYLLLVAGFFVCGFQIT
;
A
#
# COMPACT_ATOMS: atom_id res chain seq x y z
N MET A 1 -3.15 16.17 27.83
CA MET A 1 -3.94 15.46 26.76
C MET A 1 -3.11 14.46 25.94
N THR A 2 -1.81 14.51 25.94
CA THR A 2 -0.88 13.63 25.20
C THR A 2 -0.64 12.27 25.87
N GLU A 3 -0.70 12.16 27.18
CA GLU A 3 -0.39 10.94 27.92
C GLU A 3 -1.33 9.75 27.63
N LYS A 4 -2.62 9.98 27.36
CA LYS A 4 -3.57 8.88 27.07
C LYS A 4 -3.45 8.29 25.66
N PHE A 5 -2.76 8.96 24.72
CA PHE A 5 -2.60 8.48 23.35
C PHE A 5 -1.63 7.29 23.27
N PHE A 6 -0.58 7.29 24.08
CA PHE A 6 0.47 6.27 24.11
C PHE A 6 0.28 5.18 25.17
N ASN A 7 -0.76 5.28 25.99
CA ASN A 7 -0.95 4.36 27.13
C ASN A 7 -1.40 2.95 26.74
N ASN A 8 -1.92 2.74 25.51
CA ASN A 8 -2.23 1.41 25.00
C ASN A 8 -1.08 0.89 24.13
N ARG A 9 -0.19 0.10 24.74
CA ARG A 9 1.01 -0.46 24.10
C ARG A 9 0.71 -1.18 22.79
N THR A 10 -0.42 -1.91 22.73
CA THR A 10 -0.84 -2.62 21.51
C THR A 10 -1.21 -1.67 20.40
N ALA A 11 -2.02 -0.63 20.68
CA ALA A 11 -2.41 0.37 19.69
C ALA A 11 -1.21 1.14 19.13
N PHE A 12 -0.23 1.43 19.99
CA PHE A 12 1.00 2.10 19.58
C PHE A 12 1.87 1.24 18.67
N ILE A 13 2.04 -0.07 18.99
CA ILE A 13 2.78 -1.01 18.13
C ILE A 13 2.10 -1.14 16.77
N VAL A 14 0.76 -1.27 16.73
CA VAL A 14 0.01 -1.37 15.48
C VAL A 14 0.16 -0.10 14.65
N LEU A 15 0.13 1.07 15.28
CA LEU A 15 0.35 2.36 14.61
C LEU A 15 1.75 2.45 13.98
N LEU A 16 2.80 2.17 14.75
CA LEU A 16 4.18 2.21 14.25
C LEU A 16 4.40 1.20 13.12
N THR A 17 3.86 -0.01 13.26
CA THR A 17 3.91 -1.04 12.22
C THR A 17 3.25 -0.55 10.94
N ALA A 18 2.05 0.00 11.01
CA ALA A 18 1.34 0.52 9.85
C ALA A 18 2.06 1.71 9.21
N CYS A 19 2.56 2.65 10.02
CA CYS A 19 3.37 3.77 9.53
C CYS A 19 4.61 3.28 8.77
N PHE A 20 5.32 2.29 9.29
CA PHE A 20 6.51 1.75 8.63
C PHE A 20 6.17 1.04 7.32
N ILE A 21 5.10 0.23 7.28
CA ILE A 21 4.66 -0.46 6.06
C ILE A 21 4.31 0.56 4.97
N VAL A 22 3.50 1.57 5.31
CA VAL A 22 3.07 2.59 4.35
C VAL A 22 4.26 3.45 3.89
N PHE A 23 5.16 3.80 4.80
CA PHE A 23 6.40 4.53 4.51
C PHE A 23 7.25 3.79 3.45
N VAL A 24 7.50 2.49 3.66
CA VAL A 24 8.30 1.69 2.72
C VAL A 24 7.58 1.48 1.40
N SER A 25 6.31 1.03 1.43
CA SER A 25 5.57 0.66 0.21
C SER A 25 5.36 1.84 -0.73
N MET A 26 4.97 3.01 -0.18
CA MET A 26 4.77 4.23 -0.95
C MET A 26 6.10 4.87 -1.37
N GLY A 27 7.12 4.76 -0.51
CA GLY A 27 8.47 5.23 -0.82
C GLY A 27 9.05 4.49 -2.02
N VAL A 28 9.04 3.17 -2.00
CA VAL A 28 9.53 2.34 -3.13
C VAL A 28 8.76 2.65 -4.41
N ARG A 29 7.43 2.75 -4.35
CA ARG A 29 6.61 3.11 -5.52
C ARG A 29 7.06 4.43 -6.17
N GLN A 30 7.36 5.43 -5.37
CA GLN A 30 7.72 6.77 -5.87
C GLN A 30 9.07 6.81 -6.60
N THR A 31 9.92 5.79 -6.42
CA THR A 31 11.24 5.77 -7.06
C THR A 31 11.24 5.28 -8.50
N PHE A 32 10.19 4.62 -9.00
CA PHE A 32 10.21 3.97 -10.30
C PHE A 32 10.53 4.90 -11.47
N GLY A 33 10.09 6.16 -11.38
CA GLY A 33 10.41 7.16 -12.40
C GLY A 33 11.91 7.42 -12.58
N LEU A 34 12.72 7.23 -11.52
CA LEU A 34 14.18 7.41 -11.56
C LEU A 34 14.91 6.29 -12.29
N PHE A 35 14.25 5.14 -12.47
CA PHE A 35 14.85 3.96 -13.11
C PHE A 35 14.54 3.87 -14.61
N PHE A 36 13.72 4.75 -15.19
CA PHE A 36 13.28 4.63 -16.57
C PHE A 36 14.44 4.65 -17.58
N ASP A 37 15.45 5.47 -17.37
CA ASP A 37 16.59 5.54 -18.27
C ASP A 37 17.43 4.23 -18.19
N TYR A 38 17.59 3.67 -17.01
CA TYR A 38 18.25 2.37 -16.81
C TYR A 38 17.46 1.20 -17.43
N PHE A 39 16.13 1.21 -17.30
CA PHE A 39 15.28 0.21 -17.94
C PHE A 39 15.35 0.28 -19.46
N LYS A 40 15.51 1.49 -20.02
CA LYS A 40 15.68 1.68 -21.44
C LYS A 40 17.06 1.19 -21.92
N GLU A 41 18.13 1.52 -21.19
CA GLU A 41 19.51 1.20 -21.59
C GLU A 41 19.82 -0.29 -21.44
N ASP A 42 19.47 -0.92 -20.31
CA ASP A 42 19.88 -2.28 -19.96
C ASP A 42 18.84 -3.34 -20.35
N LEU A 43 17.55 -3.00 -20.37
CA LEU A 43 16.46 -3.95 -20.64
C LEU A 43 15.75 -3.69 -21.98
N ASN A 44 16.16 -2.68 -22.75
CA ASN A 44 15.48 -2.23 -23.98
C ASN A 44 13.99 -1.91 -23.79
N ILE A 45 13.57 -1.55 -22.57
CA ILE A 45 12.18 -1.19 -22.24
C ILE A 45 11.92 0.26 -22.65
N SER A 46 11.00 0.47 -23.59
CA SER A 46 10.61 1.82 -23.99
C SER A 46 9.89 2.58 -22.87
N ARG A 47 9.94 3.93 -22.90
CA ARG A 47 9.20 4.75 -21.94
C ARG A 47 7.68 4.49 -21.97
N THR A 48 7.15 4.16 -23.16
CA THR A 48 5.73 3.76 -23.32
C THR A 48 5.44 2.45 -22.58
N GLN A 49 6.30 1.45 -22.68
CA GLN A 49 6.12 0.18 -21.96
C GLN A 49 6.22 0.36 -20.43
N ALA A 50 7.13 1.21 -19.98
CA ALA A 50 7.28 1.55 -18.57
C ALA A 50 6.06 2.34 -18.04
N GLY A 51 5.56 3.31 -18.82
CA GLY A 51 4.33 4.03 -18.50
C GLY A 51 3.11 3.11 -18.45
N LEU A 52 3.00 2.15 -19.40
CA LEU A 52 1.95 1.15 -19.40
C LEU A 52 2.02 0.24 -18.16
N ALA A 53 3.21 -0.15 -17.73
CA ALA A 53 3.38 -0.94 -16.50
C ALA A 53 2.86 -0.19 -15.27
N ILE A 54 3.11 1.13 -15.16
CA ILE A 54 2.59 1.97 -14.07
C ILE A 54 1.07 2.12 -14.16
N ALA A 55 0.51 2.25 -15.36
CA ALA A 55 -0.94 2.28 -15.55
C ALA A 55 -1.60 0.95 -15.13
N ILE A 56 -1.02 -0.19 -15.52
CA ILE A 56 -1.44 -1.52 -15.06
C ILE A 56 -1.36 -1.63 -13.55
N GLN A 57 -0.27 -1.15 -12.93
CA GLN A 57 -0.11 -1.11 -11.47
C GLN A 57 -1.26 -0.38 -10.80
N ALA A 58 -1.64 0.80 -11.31
CA ALA A 58 -2.72 1.60 -10.72
C ALA A 58 -4.08 0.87 -10.82
N ILE A 59 -4.38 0.26 -11.96
CA ILE A 59 -5.62 -0.51 -12.18
C ILE A 59 -5.65 -1.73 -11.25
N VAL A 60 -4.57 -2.51 -11.21
CA VAL A 60 -4.46 -3.71 -10.38
C VAL A 60 -4.54 -3.33 -8.90
N TRP A 61 -3.86 -2.26 -8.48
CA TRP A 61 -3.97 -1.74 -7.11
C TRP A 61 -5.41 -1.42 -6.72
N GLY A 62 -6.14 -0.69 -7.57
CA GLY A 62 -7.55 -0.37 -7.33
C GLY A 62 -8.43 -1.62 -7.21
N LEU A 63 -8.35 -2.52 -8.19
CA LEU A 63 -9.13 -3.76 -8.20
C LEU A 63 -8.78 -4.69 -7.02
N MET A 64 -7.50 -4.90 -6.76
CA MET A 64 -7.04 -5.79 -5.70
C MET A 64 -7.30 -5.23 -4.29
N SER A 65 -7.42 -3.92 -4.12
CA SER A 65 -7.79 -3.32 -2.83
C SER A 65 -9.12 -3.86 -2.30
N PHE A 66 -10.09 -4.12 -3.18
CA PHE A 66 -11.35 -4.72 -2.82
C PHE A 66 -11.18 -6.18 -2.32
N PHE A 67 -10.48 -7.02 -3.07
CA PHE A 67 -10.28 -8.43 -2.71
C PHE A 67 -9.40 -8.59 -1.47
N ILE A 68 -8.35 -7.79 -1.36
CA ILE A 68 -7.46 -7.80 -0.19
C ILE A 68 -8.19 -7.27 1.05
N GLY A 69 -9.10 -6.30 0.90
CA GLY A 69 -9.96 -5.86 1.98
C GLY A 69 -10.83 -6.99 2.54
N ILE A 70 -11.52 -7.73 1.70
CA ILE A 70 -12.31 -8.92 2.09
C ILE A 70 -11.42 -9.98 2.76
N PHE A 71 -10.24 -10.24 2.19
CA PHE A 71 -9.29 -11.19 2.76
C PHE A 71 -8.80 -10.74 4.15
N ALA A 72 -8.53 -9.46 4.32
CA ALA A 72 -8.09 -8.88 5.57
C ALA A 72 -9.17 -8.93 6.66
N ASP A 73 -10.43 -8.72 6.32
CA ASP A 73 -11.55 -8.84 7.25
C ASP A 73 -11.72 -10.29 7.73
N ARG A 74 -11.50 -11.26 6.84
CA ARG A 74 -11.67 -12.69 7.13
C ARG A 74 -10.47 -13.29 7.88
N PHE A 75 -9.26 -13.07 7.39
CA PHE A 75 -8.03 -13.69 7.90
C PHE A 75 -7.19 -12.75 8.78
N GLY A 76 -7.48 -11.47 8.77
CA GLY A 76 -6.79 -10.42 9.50
C GLY A 76 -5.79 -9.64 8.65
N ALA A 77 -5.67 -8.36 8.97
CA ALA A 77 -4.81 -7.40 8.27
C ALA A 77 -3.34 -7.84 8.21
N ARG A 78 -2.84 -8.53 9.25
CA ARG A 78 -1.43 -8.98 9.32
C ARG A 78 -1.05 -9.93 8.18
N TYR A 79 -1.89 -10.92 7.89
CA TYR A 79 -1.61 -11.90 6.83
C TYR A 79 -1.83 -11.28 5.45
N ALA A 80 -2.86 -10.44 5.31
CA ALA A 80 -3.11 -9.70 4.08
C ALA A 80 -1.92 -8.82 3.69
N SER A 81 -1.40 -8.01 4.63
CA SER A 81 -0.25 -7.16 4.40
C SER A 81 1.05 -7.96 4.20
N PHE A 82 1.24 -9.06 4.95
CA PHE A 82 2.41 -9.92 4.79
C PHE A 82 2.50 -10.50 3.37
N ILE A 83 1.42 -11.15 2.90
CA ILE A 83 1.37 -11.77 1.57
C ILE A 83 1.53 -10.69 0.48
N ALA A 84 0.82 -9.58 0.61
CA ALA A 84 0.90 -8.48 -0.34
C ALA A 84 2.32 -7.90 -0.46
N LEU A 85 3.01 -7.66 0.67
CA LEU A 85 4.38 -7.17 0.69
C LEU A 85 5.38 -8.18 0.12
N MET A 86 5.17 -9.48 0.35
CA MET A 86 6.00 -10.52 -0.25
C MET A 86 5.82 -10.58 -1.77
N VAL A 87 4.58 -10.44 -2.27
CA VAL A 87 4.30 -10.34 -3.71
C VAL A 87 4.94 -9.07 -4.29
N TYR A 88 4.88 -7.95 -3.56
CA TYR A 88 5.54 -6.71 -3.96
C TYR A 88 7.05 -6.89 -4.08
N ALA A 89 7.67 -7.46 -3.04
CA ALA A 89 9.11 -7.74 -3.02
C ALA A 89 9.54 -8.66 -4.17
N LEU A 90 8.74 -9.70 -4.45
CA LEU A 90 8.96 -10.60 -5.57
C LEU A 90 8.87 -9.87 -6.92
N GLY A 91 7.88 -9.01 -7.11
CA GLY A 91 7.74 -8.19 -8.32
C GLY A 91 8.98 -7.33 -8.57
N ILE A 92 9.46 -6.59 -7.55
CA ILE A 92 10.68 -5.77 -7.65
C ILE A 92 11.92 -6.65 -7.92
N PHE A 93 12.03 -7.78 -7.25
CA PHE A 93 13.16 -8.70 -7.41
C PHE A 93 13.27 -9.24 -8.85
N LEU A 94 12.14 -9.46 -9.52
CA LEU A 94 12.09 -10.01 -10.86
C LEU A 94 12.33 -8.99 -11.99
N ILE A 95 12.26 -7.69 -11.70
CA ILE A 95 12.46 -6.64 -12.73
C ILE A 95 13.77 -6.80 -13.50
N PRO A 96 14.95 -7.04 -12.88
CA PRO A 96 16.21 -7.19 -13.63
C PRO A 96 16.23 -8.40 -14.57
N PHE A 97 15.34 -9.37 -14.39
CA PHE A 97 15.24 -10.56 -15.24
C PHE A 97 14.21 -10.40 -16.37
N SER A 98 13.71 -9.18 -16.58
CA SER A 98 12.76 -8.89 -17.66
C SER A 98 13.42 -9.04 -19.02
N SER A 99 12.69 -9.64 -19.98
CA SER A 99 13.13 -9.74 -21.37
C SER A 99 12.72 -8.52 -22.19
N GLU A 100 13.35 -8.32 -23.33
CA GLU A 100 13.10 -7.23 -24.30
C GLU A 100 11.64 -7.15 -24.79
N SER A 101 10.86 -8.22 -24.67
CA SER A 101 9.45 -8.22 -25.06
C SER A 101 8.58 -7.22 -24.26
N GLY A 102 9.08 -6.74 -23.11
CA GLY A 102 8.38 -5.83 -22.21
C GLY A 102 7.22 -6.46 -21.43
N ILE A 103 6.69 -7.62 -21.85
CA ILE A 103 5.58 -8.31 -21.17
C ILE A 103 5.95 -8.75 -19.75
N PRO A 104 7.08 -9.44 -19.51
CA PRO A 104 7.50 -9.78 -18.15
C PRO A 104 7.66 -8.56 -17.26
N PHE A 105 8.22 -7.47 -17.78
CA PHE A 105 8.36 -6.21 -17.07
C PHE A 105 6.99 -5.65 -16.61
N GLN A 106 5.98 -5.65 -17.51
CA GLN A 106 4.62 -5.19 -17.18
C GLN A 106 3.96 -6.08 -16.12
N ILE A 107 4.22 -7.39 -16.14
CA ILE A 107 3.73 -8.32 -15.10
C ILE A 107 4.41 -8.02 -13.76
N TYR A 108 5.74 -7.88 -13.74
CA TYR A 108 6.49 -7.70 -12.51
C TYR A 108 6.23 -6.32 -11.90
N LEU A 109 6.39 -5.24 -12.69
CA LEU A 109 6.15 -3.87 -12.21
C LEU A 109 4.66 -3.50 -12.15
N GLY A 110 3.81 -4.04 -13.03
CA GLY A 110 2.38 -3.72 -13.05
C GLY A 110 1.59 -4.58 -12.09
N ILE A 111 1.52 -5.88 -12.33
CA ILE A 111 0.62 -6.78 -11.61
C ILE A 111 1.13 -7.06 -10.18
N PHE A 112 2.36 -7.52 -10.02
CA PHE A 112 2.86 -7.93 -8.70
C PHE A 112 2.96 -6.74 -7.75
N THR A 113 3.49 -5.60 -8.21
CA THR A 113 3.57 -4.42 -7.34
C THR A 113 2.19 -3.81 -7.08
N GLY A 114 1.25 -3.87 -8.03
CA GLY A 114 -0.14 -3.44 -7.84
C GLY A 114 -0.86 -4.25 -6.76
N ILE A 115 -0.71 -5.59 -6.76
CA ILE A 115 -1.22 -6.48 -5.69
C ILE A 115 -0.56 -6.11 -4.36
N GLY A 116 0.75 -5.90 -4.36
CA GLY A 116 1.51 -5.52 -3.17
C GLY A 116 1.01 -4.23 -2.53
N LEU A 117 0.81 -3.19 -3.33
CA LEU A 117 0.28 -1.91 -2.88
C LEU A 117 -1.13 -2.01 -2.30
N ALA A 118 -1.99 -2.87 -2.84
CA ALA A 118 -3.34 -3.05 -2.36
C ALA A 118 -3.40 -3.49 -0.89
N GLY A 119 -2.41 -4.27 -0.41
CA GLY A 119 -2.34 -4.71 0.99
C GLY A 119 -1.37 -3.93 1.87
N ALA A 120 -0.59 -2.99 1.31
CA ALA A 120 0.44 -2.26 2.03
C ALA A 120 0.23 -0.74 2.05
N ALA A 121 -0.73 -0.22 1.29
CA ALA A 121 -1.01 1.21 1.20
C ALA A 121 -1.97 1.71 2.28
N ALA A 122 -2.04 3.05 2.42
CA ALA A 122 -2.86 3.71 3.43
C ALA A 122 -4.35 3.31 3.40
N PRO A 123 -5.03 3.10 2.26
CA PRO A 123 -6.44 2.71 2.24
C PRO A 123 -6.75 1.43 3.02
N MET A 124 -5.79 0.49 3.06
CA MET A 124 -5.94 -0.76 3.80
C MET A 124 -5.55 -0.61 5.28
N LEU A 125 -4.51 0.15 5.59
CA LEU A 125 -3.94 0.23 6.93
C LEU A 125 -4.58 1.29 7.81
N VAL A 126 -5.09 2.39 7.26
CA VAL A 126 -5.79 3.44 8.02
C VAL A 126 -7.02 2.90 8.76
N PRO A 127 -7.94 2.15 8.11
CA PRO A 127 -9.07 1.53 8.82
C PRO A 127 -8.61 0.53 9.89
N THR A 128 -7.56 -0.24 9.61
CA THR A 128 -7.00 -1.22 10.56
C THR A 128 -6.48 -0.54 11.82
N VAL A 129 -5.71 0.54 11.67
CA VAL A 129 -5.18 1.32 12.80
C VAL A 129 -6.29 2.02 13.56
N SER A 130 -7.23 2.66 12.87
CA SER A 130 -8.29 3.45 13.49
C SER A 130 -9.18 2.62 14.44
N LYS A 131 -9.35 1.31 14.15
CA LYS A 131 -10.09 0.38 15.03
C LYS A 131 -9.45 0.19 16.42
N HIS A 132 -8.15 0.49 16.58
CA HIS A 132 -7.42 0.37 17.86
C HIS A 132 -7.43 1.64 18.70
N PHE A 133 -7.97 2.74 18.17
CA PHE A 133 -8.00 4.03 18.86
C PHE A 133 -9.43 4.48 19.18
N PRO A 134 -9.66 5.15 20.32
CA PRO A 134 -10.94 5.77 20.64
C PRO A 134 -11.27 6.89 19.65
N ASN A 135 -12.57 7.20 19.48
CA ASN A 135 -13.08 8.10 18.44
C ASN A 135 -12.34 9.44 18.35
N HIS A 136 -11.99 10.06 19.48
CA HIS A 136 -11.28 11.34 19.53
C HIS A 136 -9.82 11.29 19.04
N ASN A 137 -9.21 10.10 18.98
CA ASN A 137 -7.83 9.89 18.54
C ASN A 137 -7.70 9.23 17.15
N ARG A 138 -8.80 8.75 16.56
CA ARG A 138 -8.81 8.09 15.26
C ARG A 138 -8.24 8.97 14.15
N ALA A 139 -8.67 10.24 14.11
CA ALA A 139 -8.20 11.19 13.11
C ALA A 139 -6.67 11.42 13.21
N LYS A 140 -6.13 11.51 14.43
CA LYS A 140 -4.68 11.67 14.65
C LYS A 140 -3.91 10.44 14.20
N ALA A 141 -4.39 9.24 14.55
CA ALA A 141 -3.75 7.99 14.15
C ALA A 141 -3.78 7.81 12.62
N SER A 142 -4.91 8.09 11.98
CA SER A 142 -5.03 8.06 10.51
C SER A 142 -4.12 9.08 9.83
N GLY A 143 -4.04 10.29 10.39
CA GLY A 143 -3.15 11.35 9.90
C GLY A 143 -1.68 10.97 9.96
N LEU A 144 -1.24 10.28 11.03
CA LEU A 144 0.15 9.79 11.16
C LEU A 144 0.48 8.72 10.11
N VAL A 145 -0.43 7.79 9.86
CA VAL A 145 -0.25 6.78 8.79
C VAL A 145 -0.14 7.45 7.42
N THR A 146 -1.00 8.42 7.12
CA THR A 146 -0.95 9.16 5.86
C THR A 146 0.32 10.02 5.74
N ALA A 147 0.73 10.69 6.83
CA ALA A 147 1.97 11.47 6.86
C ALA A 147 3.21 10.60 6.63
N SER A 148 3.21 9.35 7.14
CA SER A 148 4.31 8.41 6.89
C SER A 148 4.42 8.02 5.41
N ALA A 149 3.29 7.94 4.68
CA ALA A 149 3.31 7.74 3.22
C ALA A 149 4.07 8.88 2.52
N SER A 150 3.71 10.13 2.82
CA SER A 150 4.35 11.32 2.23
C SER A 150 5.83 11.40 2.58
N THR A 151 6.20 11.04 3.81
CA THR A 151 7.60 10.98 4.24
C THR A 151 8.37 9.92 3.46
N GLY A 152 7.78 8.75 3.22
CA GLY A 152 8.37 7.69 2.38
C GLY A 152 8.55 8.15 0.94
N MET A 153 7.52 8.74 0.34
CA MET A 153 7.56 9.28 -1.02
C MET A 153 8.63 10.36 -1.21
N PHE A 154 9.00 11.09 -0.15
CA PHE A 154 10.08 12.07 -0.16
C PHE A 154 11.46 11.43 0.02
N LEU A 155 11.63 10.56 1.03
CA LEU A 155 12.94 10.04 1.42
C LEU A 155 13.47 8.95 0.48
N PHE A 156 12.63 8.04 -0.01
CA PHE A 156 13.10 6.94 -0.86
C PHE A 156 13.72 7.41 -2.20
N PRO A 157 13.18 8.40 -2.91
CA PRO A 157 13.84 8.94 -4.08
C PRO A 157 15.23 9.52 -3.78
N LEU A 158 15.42 10.20 -2.64
CA LEU A 158 16.73 10.70 -2.23
C LEU A 158 17.72 9.55 -1.98
N ILE A 159 17.26 8.50 -1.29
CA ILE A 159 18.04 7.28 -1.05
C ILE A 159 18.39 6.62 -2.39
N ALA A 160 17.40 6.50 -3.30
CA ALA A 160 17.61 5.93 -4.63
C ALA A 160 18.68 6.68 -5.42
N VAL A 161 18.58 8.01 -5.52
CA VAL A 161 19.56 8.85 -6.23
C VAL A 161 20.96 8.72 -5.62
N TYR A 162 21.06 8.67 -4.30
CA TYR A 162 22.36 8.47 -3.62
C TYR A 162 22.99 7.12 -4.00
N PHE A 163 22.23 6.02 -3.89
CA PHE A 163 22.75 4.70 -4.21
C PHE A 163 22.98 4.47 -5.70
N LEU A 164 22.19 5.07 -6.60
CA LEU A 164 22.39 5.00 -8.05
C LEU A 164 23.73 5.63 -8.49
N LYS A 165 24.31 6.57 -7.70
CA LYS A 165 25.63 7.14 -7.99
C LYS A 165 26.80 6.22 -7.64
N ILE A 166 26.60 5.26 -6.74
CA ILE A 166 27.68 4.43 -6.18
C ILE A 166 27.52 2.95 -6.48
N THR A 167 26.34 2.51 -6.94
CA THR A 167 26.07 1.10 -7.25
C THR A 167 25.23 0.94 -8.51
N LEU A 168 25.15 -0.30 -9.02
CA LEU A 168 24.27 -0.66 -10.14
C LEU A 168 22.79 -0.53 -9.72
N TRP A 169 21.94 -0.09 -10.63
CA TRP A 169 20.50 0.07 -10.40
C TRP A 169 19.81 -1.21 -9.90
N SER A 170 20.24 -2.39 -10.40
CA SER A 170 19.73 -3.68 -9.94
C SER A 170 20.01 -3.94 -8.46
N LYS A 171 21.16 -3.50 -7.94
CA LYS A 171 21.49 -3.58 -6.51
C LYS A 171 20.62 -2.63 -5.66
N VAL A 172 20.28 -1.46 -6.20
CA VAL A 172 19.34 -0.54 -5.52
C VAL A 172 17.97 -1.17 -5.38
N LEU A 173 17.49 -1.87 -6.42
CA LEU A 173 16.23 -2.63 -6.33
C LEU A 173 16.32 -3.74 -5.27
N LEU A 174 17.45 -4.44 -5.14
CA LEU A 174 17.64 -5.44 -4.06
C LEU A 174 17.59 -4.82 -2.66
N ILE A 175 18.12 -3.61 -2.48
CA ILE A 175 17.97 -2.87 -1.22
C ILE A 175 16.48 -2.62 -0.93
N PHE A 176 15.69 -2.23 -1.94
CA PHE A 176 14.25 -2.02 -1.76
C PHE A 176 13.50 -3.32 -1.48
N VAL A 177 13.90 -4.43 -2.10
CA VAL A 177 13.39 -5.77 -1.75
C VAL A 177 13.65 -6.08 -0.28
N ALA A 178 14.85 -5.81 0.23
CA ALA A 178 15.16 -6.02 1.65
C ALA A 178 14.25 -5.17 2.57
N PHE A 179 14.02 -3.90 2.25
CA PHE A 179 13.07 -3.06 3.02
C PHE A 179 11.64 -3.61 2.97
N LEU A 180 11.17 -4.09 1.82
CA LEU A 180 9.83 -4.67 1.68
C LEU A 180 9.71 -5.99 2.47
N VAL A 181 10.73 -6.83 2.47
CA VAL A 181 10.76 -8.09 3.26
C VAL A 181 10.76 -7.76 4.76
N ILE A 182 11.54 -6.78 5.21
CA ILE A 182 11.53 -6.31 6.60
C ILE A 182 10.12 -5.80 6.95
N ALA A 183 9.50 -5.00 6.09
CA ALA A 183 8.14 -4.51 6.28
C ALA A 183 7.12 -5.67 6.33
N ALA A 184 7.30 -6.72 5.52
CA ALA A 184 6.48 -7.92 5.56
C ALA A 184 6.60 -8.64 6.91
N ILE A 185 7.80 -8.84 7.42
CA ILE A 185 8.01 -9.46 8.74
C ILE A 185 7.40 -8.59 9.84
N ILE A 186 7.59 -7.27 9.79
CA ILE A 186 7.02 -6.33 10.75
C ILE A 186 5.49 -6.33 10.68
N SER A 187 4.87 -6.58 9.51
CA SER A 187 3.41 -6.64 9.37
C SER A 187 2.76 -7.73 10.25
N LEU A 188 3.51 -8.76 10.63
CA LEU A 188 3.03 -9.81 11.55
C LEU A 188 2.71 -9.28 12.95
N PHE A 189 3.21 -8.10 13.32
CA PHE A 189 2.86 -7.42 14.57
C PHE A 189 1.52 -6.65 14.50
N LEU A 190 0.86 -6.61 13.33
CA LEU A 190 -0.51 -6.08 13.21
C LEU A 190 -1.47 -7.03 13.94
N LYS A 191 -1.87 -6.65 15.15
CA LYS A 191 -2.84 -7.43 15.94
C LYS A 191 -4.27 -7.13 15.51
N LYS A 192 -5.18 -8.11 15.67
CA LYS A 192 -6.61 -7.85 15.58
C LYS A 192 -7.04 -6.93 16.73
N PRO A 193 -7.98 -5.98 16.50
CA PRO A 193 -8.54 -5.18 17.59
C PRO A 193 -9.24 -6.09 18.59
N ASP A 194 -9.04 -5.81 19.90
CA ASP A 194 -9.78 -6.49 20.95
C ASP A 194 -11.28 -6.18 20.81
N THR A 195 -12.11 -7.21 20.93
CA THR A 195 -13.57 -7.16 20.71
C THR A 195 -14.27 -6.13 21.61
N ALA A 196 -13.66 -5.74 22.73
CA ALA A 196 -14.20 -4.76 23.66
C ALA A 196 -14.32 -3.32 23.13
N THR A 197 -13.57 -2.97 22.07
CA THR A 197 -13.59 -1.61 21.52
C THR A 197 -14.64 -1.44 20.38
N GLN A 198 -15.31 -2.51 19.97
CA GLN A 198 -16.25 -2.54 18.85
C GLN A 198 -17.71 -2.23 19.25
N THR A 199 -18.02 -1.95 20.52
CA THR A 199 -19.39 -1.99 21.05
C THR A 199 -20.30 -0.82 20.63
N SER A 200 -19.96 0.04 19.70
CA SER A 200 -20.86 1.18 19.38
C SER A 200 -21.29 1.38 17.93
N GLN A 201 -20.78 0.66 16.95
CA GLN A 201 -21.19 0.90 15.54
C GLN A 201 -21.28 -0.33 14.62
N THR A 202 -21.07 -1.57 15.11
CA THR A 202 -20.98 -2.75 14.25
C THR A 202 -22.17 -3.72 14.36
N VAL A 203 -23.30 -3.31 14.95
CA VAL A 203 -24.45 -4.22 15.18
C VAL A 203 -25.31 -4.43 13.92
N LYS A 204 -25.11 -3.68 12.84
CA LYS A 204 -25.97 -3.82 11.62
C LYS A 204 -25.30 -4.33 10.35
N SER A 205 -23.99 -4.59 10.36
CA SER A 205 -23.29 -4.92 9.09
C SER A 205 -22.75 -6.35 8.98
N GLN A 206 -23.03 -7.26 9.92
CA GLN A 206 -22.55 -8.64 9.86
C GLN A 206 -23.39 -9.58 9.01
N ASP A 207 -24.60 -9.20 8.63
CA ASP A 207 -25.53 -10.04 7.83
C ASP A 207 -25.88 -9.47 6.46
N GLN A 208 -25.32 -8.32 6.06
CA GLN A 208 -25.55 -7.79 4.71
C GLN A 208 -24.76 -8.59 3.66
N SER A 209 -25.47 -9.08 2.65
CA SER A 209 -24.81 -9.65 1.48
C SER A 209 -23.99 -8.56 0.76
N LEU A 210 -22.90 -8.97 0.11
CA LEU A 210 -22.02 -8.05 -0.65
C LEU A 210 -22.80 -7.24 -1.69
N GLN A 211 -23.84 -7.84 -2.30
CA GLN A 211 -24.71 -7.20 -3.28
C GLN A 211 -25.58 -6.10 -2.66
N GLU A 212 -26.09 -6.32 -1.45
CA GLU A 212 -26.89 -5.30 -0.72
C GLU A 212 -26.05 -4.11 -0.31
N ALA A 213 -24.83 -4.37 0.21
CA ALA A 213 -23.88 -3.32 0.57
C ALA A 213 -23.47 -2.46 -0.63
N LEU A 214 -23.20 -3.07 -1.79
CA LEU A 214 -22.91 -2.35 -3.03
C LEU A 214 -24.11 -1.52 -3.50
N LYS A 215 -25.31 -2.09 -3.48
CA LYS A 215 -26.53 -1.40 -3.89
C LYS A 215 -26.82 -0.19 -3.02
N GLU A 216 -26.63 -0.31 -1.70
CA GLU A 216 -26.77 0.78 -0.74
C GLU A 216 -25.72 1.87 -0.98
N ALA A 217 -24.45 1.50 -1.20
CA ALA A 217 -23.36 2.43 -1.48
C ALA A 217 -23.63 3.23 -2.77
N PHE A 218 -24.03 2.57 -3.86
CA PHE A 218 -24.34 3.23 -5.13
C PHE A 218 -25.64 4.06 -5.08
N ALA A 219 -26.57 3.77 -4.16
CA ALA A 219 -27.76 4.58 -3.95
C ALA A 219 -27.46 5.90 -3.20
N HIS A 220 -26.32 5.99 -2.50
CA HIS A 220 -25.99 7.15 -1.67
C HIS A 220 -25.22 8.21 -2.49
N LYS A 221 -25.87 9.36 -2.76
CA LYS A 221 -25.26 10.45 -3.57
C LYS A 221 -23.91 10.93 -3.04
N GLY A 222 -23.73 10.98 -1.72
CA GLY A 222 -22.46 11.36 -1.10
C GLY A 222 -21.32 10.38 -1.41
N TYR A 223 -21.62 9.09 -1.50
CA TYR A 223 -20.64 8.08 -1.91
C TYR A 223 -20.21 8.27 -3.38
N LEU A 224 -21.18 8.51 -4.27
CA LEU A 224 -20.87 8.75 -5.70
C LEU A 224 -20.02 10.00 -5.91
N LEU A 225 -20.30 11.10 -5.17
CA LEU A 225 -19.49 12.32 -5.22
C LEU A 225 -18.07 12.08 -4.70
N LEU A 226 -17.93 11.28 -3.66
CA LEU A 226 -16.63 10.91 -3.09
C LEU A 226 -15.82 10.05 -4.09
N VAL A 227 -16.47 9.07 -4.73
CA VAL A 227 -15.85 8.25 -5.79
C VAL A 227 -15.41 9.11 -6.96
N ALA A 228 -16.25 10.04 -7.42
CA ALA A 228 -15.91 10.98 -8.49
C ALA A 228 -14.72 11.87 -8.12
N GLY A 229 -14.67 12.38 -6.89
CA GLY A 229 -13.55 13.17 -6.38
C GLY A 229 -12.24 12.38 -6.34
N PHE A 230 -12.27 11.13 -5.87
CA PHE A 230 -11.10 10.25 -5.87
C PHE A 230 -10.66 9.85 -7.28
N PHE A 231 -11.60 9.68 -8.22
CA PHE A 231 -11.28 9.40 -9.63
C PHE A 231 -10.47 10.55 -10.24
N VAL A 232 -10.91 11.81 -10.04
CA VAL A 232 -10.19 12.99 -10.53
C VAL A 232 -8.80 13.11 -9.88
N CYS A 233 -8.71 12.86 -8.58
CA CYS A 233 -7.42 12.85 -7.86
C CYS A 233 -6.48 11.76 -8.40
N GLY A 234 -7.00 10.56 -8.67
CA GLY A 234 -6.22 9.47 -9.26
C GLY A 234 -5.69 9.80 -10.65
N PHE A 235 -6.48 10.47 -11.47
CA PHE A 235 -6.09 10.90 -12.82
C PHE A 235 -4.96 11.95 -12.82
N GLN A 236 -4.84 12.73 -11.75
CA GLN A 236 -3.81 13.78 -11.64
C GLN A 236 -2.46 13.23 -11.13
N ILE A 237 -2.44 12.05 -10.49
CA ILE A 237 -1.22 11.46 -9.90
C ILE A 237 -0.49 10.52 -10.87
N THR A 238 -1.10 10.16 -11.98
CA THR A 238 -0.53 9.32 -13.04
C THR A 238 0.05 10.16 -14.15
#